data_a9cc48d4c3e9994c51f4d50027279259
#
_entry.id   a9cc48d4c3e9994c51f4d50027279259
#
_cell.length_a   1.000
_cell.length_b   1.000
_cell.length_c   1.000
_cell.angle_alpha   90.00
_cell.angle_beta   90.00
_cell.angle_gamma   90.00
#
_symmetry.space_group_name_H-M   'P 1'
#
loop_
_entity.id
_entity.type
_entity.pdbx_description
1 polymer ?
#
loop_
_entity_poly.entity_id
_entity_poly.type
_entity_poly.pdbx_seq_one_letter_code
_entity_poly.pdbx_strand_id
1 'polypeptide(L)'
;TQIPADDGTIGLFVGGSQPLVLGTTATEVAVGDSGTFPSSGQVKLLFTRPGSPKIELDENMLGGGSISGLLRFNNTDLAEGRNLLGRMALAISTTLNYQQTLGLTLDGVAGKPLFATTASVPCLALGTAVGAISFTNSASFSPTEFAASDYEVRFDATGVGGQVVRL
;
A
#
# COMPACT_ATOMS: atom_id res chain seq x y z
N THR A 1 11.80 1.57 -27.38
CA THR A 1 12.33 2.32 -28.55
C THR A 1 13.73 1.84 -28.85
N GLN A 2 14.04 1.67 -30.11
CA GLN A 2 15.39 1.34 -30.62
C GLN A 2 15.97 2.56 -31.32
N ILE A 3 17.20 2.87 -31.02
CA ILE A 3 17.92 4.01 -31.63
C ILE A 3 19.26 3.44 -32.18
N PRO A 4 19.47 3.46 -33.48
CA PRO A 4 20.78 3.10 -34.07
C PRO A 4 21.81 4.16 -33.74
N ALA A 5 23.04 3.77 -33.44
CA ALA A 5 24.17 4.62 -33.23
C ALA A 5 25.11 4.59 -34.47
N ASP A 6 25.92 5.62 -34.65
CA ASP A 6 26.81 5.75 -35.81
C ASP A 6 27.91 4.69 -35.85
N ASP A 7 28.21 4.05 -34.73
CA ASP A 7 29.16 2.94 -34.58
C ASP A 7 28.63 1.58 -34.94
N GLY A 8 27.36 1.51 -35.44
CA GLY A 8 26.68 0.26 -35.79
C GLY A 8 26.06 -0.48 -34.61
N THR A 9 26.12 0.08 -33.39
CA THR A 9 25.40 -0.47 -32.22
C THR A 9 23.96 0.04 -32.18
N ILE A 10 23.12 -0.62 -31.37
CA ILE A 10 21.71 -0.25 -31.17
C ILE A 10 21.49 0.08 -29.68
N GLY A 11 21.01 1.28 -29.41
CA GLY A 11 20.49 1.64 -28.09
C GLY A 11 19.06 1.15 -27.92
N LEU A 12 18.77 0.42 -26.83
CA LEU A 12 17.43 -0.04 -26.48
C LEU A 12 16.93 0.73 -25.27
N PHE A 13 15.74 1.35 -25.41
CA PHE A 13 15.15 2.20 -24.37
C PHE A 13 13.75 1.68 -23.97
N VAL A 14 13.43 1.82 -22.69
CA VAL A 14 12.11 1.55 -22.12
C VAL A 14 11.53 2.85 -21.55
N GLY A 15 10.20 2.98 -21.56
CA GLY A 15 9.52 4.18 -21.05
C GLY A 15 9.92 5.48 -21.76
N GLY A 16 10.45 5.39 -22.98
CA GLY A 16 10.85 6.53 -23.80
C GLY A 16 12.25 7.09 -23.51
N SER A 17 12.78 6.95 -22.30
CA SER A 17 14.04 7.60 -21.91
C SER A 17 15.02 6.72 -21.13
N GLN A 18 14.60 5.60 -20.58
CA GLN A 18 15.46 4.76 -19.75
C GLN A 18 16.20 3.72 -20.60
N PRO A 19 17.53 3.81 -20.71
CA PRO A 19 18.28 2.88 -21.53
C PRO A 19 18.39 1.52 -20.85
N LEU A 20 17.98 0.47 -21.56
CA LEU A 20 18.22 -0.93 -21.20
C LEU A 20 19.57 -1.41 -21.71
N VAL A 21 19.92 -1.00 -22.92
CA VAL A 21 21.22 -1.32 -23.55
C VAL A 21 21.76 -0.07 -24.22
N LEU A 22 23.03 0.22 -23.98
CA LEU A 22 23.78 1.26 -24.66
C LEU A 22 25.14 0.71 -25.06
N GLY A 23 25.35 0.56 -26.36
CA GLY A 23 26.56 -0.06 -26.89
C GLY A 23 26.74 -1.47 -26.33
N THR A 24 27.80 -1.71 -25.59
CA THR A 24 28.13 -2.99 -24.96
C THR A 24 27.63 -3.11 -23.51
N THR A 25 26.97 -2.07 -22.95
CA THR A 25 26.56 -2.02 -21.56
C THR A 25 25.07 -2.29 -21.46
N ALA A 26 24.70 -3.33 -20.68
CA ALA A 26 23.32 -3.64 -20.33
C ALA A 26 22.99 -3.12 -18.91
N THR A 27 21.77 -2.64 -18.74
CA THR A 27 21.23 -2.24 -17.44
C THR A 27 20.60 -3.49 -16.78
N GLU A 28 20.98 -3.76 -15.55
CA GLU A 28 20.33 -4.80 -14.75
C GLU A 28 18.94 -4.33 -14.33
N VAL A 29 17.95 -5.20 -14.50
CA VAL A 29 16.56 -4.95 -14.13
C VAL A 29 16.17 -5.96 -13.06
N ALA A 30 15.72 -5.45 -11.91
CA ALA A 30 15.26 -6.25 -10.80
C ALA A 30 13.90 -5.74 -10.31
N VAL A 31 13.17 -6.58 -9.58
CA VAL A 31 11.98 -6.19 -8.83
C VAL A 31 12.40 -5.96 -7.38
N GLY A 32 11.97 -4.85 -6.83
CA GLY A 32 12.24 -4.52 -5.43
C GLY A 32 11.05 -3.86 -4.76
N ASP A 33 11.09 -3.78 -3.44
CA ASP A 33 10.09 -3.11 -2.65
C ASP A 33 10.16 -1.60 -2.85
N SER A 34 9.04 -0.92 -2.67
CA SER A 34 9.01 0.53 -2.60
C SER A 34 9.84 1.01 -1.42
N GLY A 35 10.88 1.81 -1.68
CA GLY A 35 11.76 2.33 -0.63
C GLY A 35 11.04 3.23 0.39
N THR A 36 9.87 3.78 0.03
CA THR A 36 9.10 4.68 0.89
C THR A 36 8.28 3.91 1.93
N PHE A 37 7.63 2.82 1.52
CA PHE A 37 6.80 1.98 2.42
C PHE A 37 6.99 0.50 2.09
N PRO A 38 8.10 -0.13 2.54
CA PRO A 38 8.38 -1.54 2.22
C PRO A 38 7.27 -2.49 2.65
N SER A 39 6.56 -2.13 3.72
CA SER A 39 5.47 -2.92 4.29
C SER A 39 4.14 -2.81 3.55
N SER A 40 4.00 -1.88 2.61
CA SER A 40 2.77 -1.74 1.81
C SER A 40 2.59 -2.89 0.79
N GLY A 41 3.63 -3.69 0.55
CA GLY A 41 3.65 -4.70 -0.49
C GLY A 41 3.70 -4.12 -1.92
N GLN A 42 3.93 -2.81 -2.04
CA GLN A 42 4.16 -2.17 -3.33
C GLN A 42 5.53 -2.56 -3.88
N VAL A 43 5.57 -2.84 -5.15
CA VAL A 43 6.80 -3.22 -5.86
C VAL A 43 7.12 -2.20 -6.96
N LYS A 44 8.41 -2.04 -7.22
CA LYS A 44 8.92 -1.19 -8.29
C LYS A 44 9.96 -1.93 -9.11
N LEU A 45 10.19 -1.50 -10.32
CA LEU A 45 11.34 -1.95 -11.08
C LEU A 45 12.56 -1.14 -10.67
N LEU A 46 13.64 -1.84 -10.41
CA LEU A 46 14.94 -1.28 -10.09
C LEU A 46 15.85 -1.44 -11.29
N PHE A 47 16.35 -0.32 -11.79
CA PHE A 47 17.32 -0.27 -12.86
C PHE A 47 18.68 0.06 -12.27
N THR A 48 19.65 -0.83 -12.47
CA THR A 48 21.01 -0.63 -12.00
C THR A 48 21.98 -0.64 -13.19
N ARG A 49 22.62 0.48 -13.42
CA ARG A 49 23.74 0.58 -14.37
C ARG A 49 25.07 0.45 -13.64
N PRO A 50 26.07 -0.17 -14.24
CA PRO A 50 27.41 -0.20 -13.68
C PRO A 50 27.90 1.22 -13.33
N GLY A 51 28.33 1.42 -12.09
CA GLY A 51 28.84 2.73 -11.61
C GLY A 51 27.78 3.80 -11.35
N SER A 52 26.49 3.47 -11.39
CA SER A 52 25.40 4.44 -11.12
C SER A 52 24.51 3.97 -9.96
N PRO A 53 23.86 4.88 -9.24
CA PRO A 53 22.86 4.50 -8.23
C PRO A 53 21.67 3.78 -8.89
N LYS A 54 20.97 3.00 -8.09
CA LYS A 54 19.72 2.35 -8.51
C LYS A 54 18.66 3.42 -8.82
N ILE A 55 17.95 3.23 -9.90
CA ILE A 55 16.81 4.07 -10.31
C ILE A 55 15.55 3.25 -10.13
N GLU A 56 14.59 3.76 -9.36
CA GLU A 56 13.26 3.15 -9.21
C GLU A 56 12.34 3.64 -10.33
N LEU A 57 11.67 2.71 -11.00
CA LEU A 57 10.66 3.01 -12.00
C LEU A 57 9.32 2.45 -11.54
N ASP A 58 8.33 3.32 -11.50
CA ASP A 58 6.93 2.93 -11.29
C ASP A 58 6.24 2.62 -12.64
N GLU A 59 4.98 2.19 -12.56
CA GLU A 59 4.19 1.82 -13.74
C GLU A 59 4.02 2.96 -14.76
N ASN A 60 3.94 4.21 -14.30
CA ASN A 60 3.71 5.38 -15.16
C ASN A 60 4.94 5.67 -16.04
N MET A 61 6.12 5.37 -15.51
CA MET A 61 7.39 5.60 -16.21
C MET A 61 7.66 4.54 -17.30
N LEU A 62 6.93 3.42 -17.28
CA LEU A 62 7.12 2.33 -18.26
C LEU A 62 6.39 2.57 -19.59
N GLY A 63 5.41 3.47 -19.60
CA GLY A 63 4.64 3.79 -20.81
C GLY A 63 3.69 2.70 -21.31
N GLY A 64 3.50 1.62 -20.52
CA GLY A 64 2.57 0.53 -20.81
C GLY A 64 3.22 -0.85 -20.95
N GLY A 65 2.44 -1.82 -21.40
CA GLY A 65 2.84 -3.22 -21.55
C GLY A 65 2.46 -4.10 -20.36
N SER A 66 2.73 -5.41 -20.46
CA SER A 66 2.32 -6.39 -19.43
C SER A 66 2.94 -6.13 -18.06
N ILE A 67 4.19 -5.69 -18.00
CA ILE A 67 4.87 -5.38 -16.73
C ILE A 67 4.22 -4.17 -16.05
N SER A 68 3.94 -3.10 -16.80
CA SER A 68 3.23 -1.94 -16.28
C SER A 68 1.84 -2.32 -15.74
N GLY A 69 1.10 -3.16 -16.48
CA GLY A 69 -0.20 -3.68 -16.04
C GLY A 69 -0.12 -4.50 -14.77
N LEU A 70 0.88 -5.36 -14.63
CA LEU A 70 1.08 -6.17 -13.41
C LEU A 70 1.48 -5.31 -12.21
N LEU A 71 2.34 -4.31 -12.40
CA LEU A 71 2.70 -3.36 -11.35
C LEU A 71 1.47 -2.57 -10.88
N ARG A 72 0.69 -2.03 -11.81
CA ARG A 72 -0.55 -1.32 -11.50
C ARG A 72 -1.53 -2.22 -10.74
N PHE A 73 -1.73 -3.45 -11.21
CA PHE A 73 -2.61 -4.40 -10.54
C PHE A 73 -2.16 -4.65 -9.09
N ASN A 74 -0.86 -4.92 -8.89
CA ASN A 74 -0.34 -5.18 -7.55
C ASN A 74 -0.38 -3.95 -6.64
N ASN A 75 0.05 -2.80 -7.16
CA ASN A 75 0.26 -1.60 -6.33
C ASN A 75 -1.02 -0.81 -6.07
N THR A 76 -2.00 -0.89 -6.99
CA THR A 76 -3.22 -0.09 -6.93
C THR A 76 -4.45 -0.98 -6.81
N ASP A 77 -4.77 -1.77 -7.82
CA ASP A 77 -6.06 -2.45 -7.92
C ASP A 77 -6.25 -3.50 -6.80
N LEU A 78 -5.19 -4.26 -6.49
CA LEU A 78 -5.22 -5.26 -5.43
C LEU A 78 -5.30 -4.61 -4.03
N ALA A 79 -4.56 -3.53 -3.80
CA ALA A 79 -4.59 -2.79 -2.54
C ALA A 79 -5.99 -2.18 -2.31
N GLU A 80 -6.55 -1.53 -3.33
CA GLU A 80 -7.90 -0.97 -3.29
C GLU A 80 -8.97 -2.05 -3.04
N GLY A 81 -8.88 -3.17 -3.74
CA GLY A 81 -9.79 -4.31 -3.54
C GLY A 81 -9.75 -4.86 -2.12
N ARG A 82 -8.56 -5.00 -1.53
CA ARG A 82 -8.38 -5.44 -0.13
C ARG A 82 -8.97 -4.43 0.85
N ASN A 83 -8.73 -3.14 0.64
CA ASN A 83 -9.25 -2.07 1.49
C ASN A 83 -10.79 -2.01 1.46
N LEU A 84 -11.39 -2.14 0.28
CA LEU A 84 -12.86 -2.20 0.13
C LEU A 84 -13.46 -3.43 0.82
N LEU A 85 -12.83 -4.59 0.65
CA LEU A 85 -13.29 -5.83 1.30
C LEU A 85 -13.17 -5.74 2.82
N GLY A 86 -12.06 -5.20 3.33
CA GLY A 86 -11.85 -4.96 4.76
C GLY A 86 -12.89 -4.01 5.35
N ARG A 87 -13.20 -2.93 4.66
CA ARG A 87 -14.25 -1.99 5.06
C ARG A 87 -15.64 -2.65 5.10
N MET A 88 -15.96 -3.48 4.12
CA MET A 88 -17.22 -4.21 4.10
C MET A 88 -17.32 -5.20 5.26
N ALA A 89 -16.26 -5.97 5.53
CA ALA A 89 -16.21 -6.88 6.66
C ALA A 89 -16.36 -6.15 8.00
N LEU A 90 -15.69 -5.00 8.15
CA LEU A 90 -15.80 -4.18 9.36
C LEU A 90 -17.23 -3.63 9.53
N ALA A 91 -17.86 -3.15 8.46
CA ALA A 91 -19.23 -2.65 8.50
C ALA A 91 -20.23 -3.71 8.94
N ILE A 92 -20.14 -4.91 8.37
CA ILE A 92 -21.02 -6.03 8.73
C ILE A 92 -20.81 -6.45 10.20
N SER A 93 -19.56 -6.65 10.60
CA SER A 93 -19.24 -7.12 11.96
C SER A 93 -19.64 -6.10 13.02
N THR A 94 -19.38 -4.81 12.81
CA THR A 94 -19.76 -3.77 13.77
C THR A 94 -21.27 -3.59 13.87
N THR A 95 -21.98 -3.60 12.73
CA THR A 95 -23.43 -3.47 12.72
C THR A 95 -24.10 -4.65 13.46
N LEU A 96 -23.68 -5.87 13.17
CA LEU A 96 -24.23 -7.06 13.82
C LEU A 96 -23.86 -7.12 15.31
N ASN A 97 -22.64 -6.77 15.68
CA ASN A 97 -22.24 -6.67 17.07
C ASN A 97 -23.08 -5.63 17.83
N TYR A 98 -23.31 -4.46 17.21
CA TYR A 98 -24.16 -3.44 17.81
C TYR A 98 -25.58 -3.93 18.03
N GLN A 99 -26.21 -4.54 17.02
CA GLN A 99 -27.56 -5.12 17.16
C GLN A 99 -27.61 -6.19 18.25
N GLN A 100 -26.60 -7.03 18.35
CA GLN A 100 -26.51 -8.07 19.38
C GLN A 100 -26.45 -7.49 20.79
N THR A 101 -25.73 -6.36 20.99
CA THR A 101 -25.65 -5.71 22.31
C THR A 101 -26.95 -5.07 22.76
N LEU A 102 -27.86 -4.76 21.83
CA LEU A 102 -29.21 -4.26 22.15
C LEU A 102 -30.16 -5.38 22.63
N GLY A 103 -29.81 -6.64 22.35
CA GLY A 103 -30.61 -7.81 22.80
C GLY A 103 -30.27 -8.23 24.22
N LEU A 104 -31.17 -9.00 24.81
CA LEU A 104 -30.96 -9.66 26.11
C LEU A 104 -30.87 -11.16 25.93
N THR A 105 -30.00 -11.78 26.70
CA THR A 105 -29.97 -13.24 26.84
C THR A 105 -31.18 -13.73 27.65
N LEU A 106 -31.40 -15.04 27.68
CA LEU A 106 -32.45 -15.64 28.51
C LEU A 106 -32.29 -15.33 30.01
N ASP A 107 -31.05 -15.03 30.43
CA ASP A 107 -30.74 -14.65 31.82
C ASP A 107 -30.87 -13.14 32.07
N GLY A 108 -31.37 -12.37 31.10
CA GLY A 108 -31.57 -10.92 31.20
C GLY A 108 -30.29 -10.08 31.10
N VAL A 109 -29.21 -10.67 30.65
CA VAL A 109 -27.91 -9.94 30.44
C VAL A 109 -27.81 -9.46 29.01
N ALA A 110 -27.18 -8.29 28.79
CA ALA A 110 -26.95 -7.80 27.47
C ALA A 110 -26.14 -8.76 26.58
N GLY A 111 -26.50 -8.85 25.32
CA GLY A 111 -25.85 -9.73 24.37
C GLY A 111 -24.37 -9.37 24.19
N LYS A 112 -23.54 -10.37 23.96
CA LYS A 112 -22.10 -10.20 23.69
C LYS A 112 -21.86 -10.09 22.19
N PRO A 113 -20.77 -9.42 21.75
CA PRO A 113 -20.39 -9.37 20.34
C PRO A 113 -20.30 -10.78 19.73
N LEU A 114 -20.82 -10.93 18.52
CA LEU A 114 -20.76 -12.17 17.72
C LEU A 114 -19.41 -12.30 17.00
N PHE A 115 -18.87 -11.18 16.56
CA PHE A 115 -17.61 -11.13 15.82
C PHE A 115 -16.52 -10.52 16.68
N ALA A 116 -15.36 -11.15 16.68
CA ALA A 116 -14.15 -10.54 17.21
C ALA A 116 -13.67 -9.49 16.22
N THR A 117 -13.85 -8.22 16.54
CA THR A 117 -13.22 -7.14 15.81
C THR A 117 -11.84 -6.89 16.41
N THR A 118 -10.81 -6.76 15.60
CA THR A 118 -9.46 -6.47 16.07
C THR A 118 -9.47 -5.12 16.78
N ALA A 119 -9.21 -5.13 18.08
CA ALA A 119 -9.24 -3.91 18.89
C ALA A 119 -8.14 -2.92 18.51
N SER A 120 -7.05 -3.40 17.94
CA SER A 120 -5.96 -2.56 17.47
C SER A 120 -5.26 -3.17 16.25
N VAL A 121 -4.84 -2.32 15.33
CA VAL A 121 -4.04 -2.69 14.17
C VAL A 121 -2.62 -2.19 14.42
N PRO A 122 -1.60 -3.06 14.43
CA PRO A 122 -0.23 -2.61 14.56
C PRO A 122 0.17 -1.77 13.35
N CYS A 123 0.79 -0.63 13.58
CA CYS A 123 1.36 0.17 12.52
C CYS A 123 2.69 -0.44 12.05
N LEU A 124 2.90 -0.46 10.74
CA LEU A 124 4.16 -0.87 10.14
C LEU A 124 5.11 0.33 10.16
N ALA A 125 6.20 0.22 10.90
CA ALA A 125 7.11 1.34 11.10
C ALA A 125 8.05 1.53 9.92
N LEU A 126 8.28 2.79 9.54
CA LEU A 126 9.35 3.19 8.61
C LEU A 126 10.72 3.28 9.27
N GLY A 127 10.77 3.15 10.60
CA GLY A 127 11.99 3.26 11.41
C GLY A 127 11.84 2.49 12.71
N THR A 128 12.27 3.07 13.82
CA THR A 128 12.20 2.48 15.15
C THR A 128 10.90 2.78 15.90
N ALA A 129 10.02 3.60 15.34
CA ALA A 129 8.74 3.95 15.95
C ALA A 129 7.82 2.72 16.02
N VAL A 130 7.18 2.53 17.17
CA VAL A 130 6.18 1.48 17.36
C VAL A 130 4.86 2.15 17.69
N GLY A 131 3.81 1.75 17.01
CA GLY A 131 2.48 2.30 17.23
C GLY A 131 1.40 1.29 16.87
N ALA A 132 0.20 1.54 17.36
CA ALA A 132 -0.99 0.82 16.98
C ALA A 132 -2.18 1.78 16.91
N ILE A 133 -3.08 1.55 15.97
CA ILE A 133 -4.33 2.28 15.87
C ILE A 133 -5.42 1.41 16.47
N SER A 134 -6.14 1.94 17.46
CA SER A 134 -7.32 1.30 18.01
C SER A 134 -8.59 2.01 17.54
N PHE A 135 -9.58 1.22 17.17
CA PHE A 135 -10.91 1.74 16.85
C PHE A 135 -11.77 1.68 18.11
N THR A 136 -12.19 2.84 18.58
CA THR A 136 -13.11 2.91 19.72
C THR A 136 -14.53 3.01 19.17
N ASN A 137 -15.36 2.00 19.47
CA ASN A 137 -16.79 2.08 19.18
C ASN A 137 -17.42 3.10 20.15
N SER A 138 -17.84 4.22 19.62
CA SER A 138 -18.70 5.16 20.33
C SER A 138 -20.05 5.26 19.61
N ALA A 139 -21.08 5.65 20.32
CA ALA A 139 -22.40 5.91 19.75
C ALA A 139 -22.40 6.97 18.62
N SER A 140 -21.32 7.74 18.53
CA SER A 140 -21.13 8.82 17.54
C SER A 140 -20.20 8.44 16.40
N PHE A 141 -19.65 7.23 16.38
CA PHE A 141 -18.63 6.84 15.40
C PHE A 141 -19.02 5.55 14.68
N SER A 142 -19.11 5.62 13.35
CA SER A 142 -19.27 4.45 12.50
C SER A 142 -17.96 4.15 11.78
N PRO A 143 -17.42 2.92 11.87
CA PRO A 143 -16.25 2.54 11.11
C PRO A 143 -16.42 2.68 9.58
N THR A 144 -17.66 2.80 9.10
CA THR A 144 -17.98 3.01 7.69
C THR A 144 -17.72 4.44 7.22
N GLU A 145 -17.50 5.38 8.14
CA GLU A 145 -17.13 6.77 7.80
C GLU A 145 -15.67 6.88 7.35
N PHE A 146 -14.81 5.91 7.70
CA PHE A 146 -13.47 5.85 7.14
C PHE A 146 -13.50 5.50 5.65
N ALA A 147 -12.74 6.23 4.88
CA ALA A 147 -12.49 5.84 3.50
C ALA A 147 -11.69 4.53 3.46
N ALA A 148 -12.03 3.65 2.51
CA ALA A 148 -11.22 2.47 2.25
C ALA A 148 -9.93 2.92 1.57
N SER A 149 -8.83 3.01 2.33
CA SER A 149 -7.52 3.48 1.87
C SER A 149 -6.44 3.06 2.85
N ASP A 150 -5.21 3.16 2.43
CA ASP A 150 -4.07 3.11 3.33
C ASP A 150 -3.87 4.48 3.99
N TYR A 151 -3.33 4.46 5.20
CA TYR A 151 -3.13 5.66 6.00
C TYR A 151 -1.71 5.71 6.54
N GLU A 152 -1.12 6.88 6.49
CA GLU A 152 0.16 7.19 7.12
C GLU A 152 -0.07 7.95 8.42
N VAL A 153 0.60 7.53 9.49
CA VAL A 153 0.64 8.29 10.76
C VAL A 153 1.97 9.02 10.82
N ARG A 154 1.92 10.34 10.81
CA ARG A 154 3.09 11.23 10.95
C ARG A 154 3.11 11.80 12.34
N PHE A 155 4.12 11.45 13.13
CA PHE A 155 4.31 12.02 14.45
C PHE A 155 4.93 13.42 14.34
N ASP A 156 4.56 14.29 15.29
CA ASP A 156 5.21 15.58 15.44
C ASP A 156 6.62 15.43 16.08
N ALA A 157 7.34 16.54 16.19
CA ALA A 157 8.69 16.54 16.77
C ALA A 157 8.74 16.12 18.25
N THR A 158 7.61 16.13 18.95
CA THR A 158 7.51 15.69 20.35
C THR A 158 7.25 14.21 20.50
N GLY A 159 6.82 13.53 19.43
CA GLY A 159 6.45 12.13 19.42
C GLY A 159 5.17 11.77 20.20
N VAL A 160 4.44 12.79 20.70
CA VAL A 160 3.20 12.60 21.49
C VAL A 160 1.96 12.87 20.65
N GLY A 161 2.08 13.79 19.69
CA GLY A 161 1.03 14.14 18.75
C GLY A 161 1.37 13.71 17.33
N GLY A 162 0.40 13.85 16.44
CA GLY A 162 0.64 13.53 15.02
C GLY A 162 -0.59 13.75 14.17
N GLN A 163 -0.45 13.46 12.89
CA GLN A 163 -1.51 13.55 11.90
C GLN A 163 -1.68 12.20 11.22
N VAL A 164 -2.93 11.85 10.93
CA VAL A 164 -3.27 10.70 10.08
C VAL A 164 -3.54 11.24 8.69
N VAL A 165 -2.74 10.82 7.73
CA VAL A 165 -2.85 11.24 6.33
C VAL A 165 -3.30 10.05 5.51
N ARG A 166 -4.30 10.24 4.68
CA ARG A 166 -4.74 9.25 3.71
C ARG A 166 -3.74 9.20 2.55
N LEU A 167 -3.34 7.99 2.14
CA LEU A 167 -2.48 7.75 1.00
C LEU A 167 -3.28 7.54 -0.29
#